data_ebc4a123fcf3d8378ab773a60a8a817b
#
_entry.id   ebc4a123fcf3d8378ab773a60a8a817b
#
_cell.length_a   1.000
_cell.length_b   1.000
_cell.length_c   1.000
_cell.angle_alpha   90.00
_cell.angle_beta   90.00
_cell.angle_gamma   90.00
#
_symmetry.space_group_name_H-M   'P 1'
#
loop_
_entity.id
_entity.type
_entity.pdbx_description
1 polymer ?
#
loop_
_entity_poly.entity_id
_entity_poly.type
_entity_poly.pdbx_seq_one_letter_code
_entity_poly.pdbx_strand_id
1 'polypeptide(L)'
;MVAKAGKKAKETPGRVAENRKAFHNYFIEETIEAGLELFGTEVRSARDGGVNLTDSYVRIDRGEAWLIGCRFSPYPPAGQNNHDPDRPKKLLLHRRQIDRLAGRTKLEGYALVVTKVYFDKNGRLKAEVGLAKGKKQHDKRATERDKDAKREIARAMRRRA
;
A
#
# COMPACT_ATOMS: atom_id res chain seq x y z
N MET A 1 -19.23 -22.20 20.70
CA MET A 1 -18.20 -21.52 19.90
C MET A 1 -18.87 -20.45 19.07
N VAL A 2 -18.72 -19.21 19.44
CA VAL A 2 -19.29 -18.11 18.66
C VAL A 2 -18.29 -17.68 17.62
N ALA A 3 -18.63 -17.85 16.35
CA ALA A 3 -17.84 -17.38 15.25
C ALA A 3 -17.72 -15.86 15.32
N LYS A 4 -16.49 -15.38 15.29
CA LYS A 4 -16.14 -13.97 15.31
C LYS A 4 -16.72 -13.25 14.11
N ALA A 5 -17.74 -12.48 14.29
CA ALA A 5 -18.06 -11.38 13.38
C ALA A 5 -17.17 -10.19 13.69
N GLY A 6 -15.87 -10.32 13.53
CA GLY A 6 -15.02 -9.17 13.33
C GLY A 6 -15.41 -8.61 11.96
N LYS A 7 -15.81 -7.35 11.86
CA LYS A 7 -15.86 -6.64 10.59
C LYS A 7 -14.48 -6.75 9.97
N LYS A 8 -14.30 -7.77 9.13
CA LYS A 8 -13.19 -7.81 8.20
C LYS A 8 -13.31 -6.53 7.38
N ALA A 9 -12.33 -5.64 7.50
CA ALA A 9 -12.10 -4.66 6.45
C ALA A 9 -12.25 -5.42 5.14
N LYS A 10 -12.99 -4.89 4.17
CA LYS A 10 -13.23 -5.55 2.88
C LYS A 10 -11.89 -6.09 2.39
N GLU A 11 -11.67 -7.38 2.61
CA GLU A 11 -10.47 -8.03 2.15
C GLU A 11 -10.53 -7.99 0.64
N THR A 12 -9.66 -7.19 0.04
CA THR A 12 -9.46 -7.24 -1.41
C THR A 12 -8.97 -8.64 -1.74
N PRO A 13 -9.69 -9.41 -2.54
CA PRO A 13 -9.24 -10.74 -2.91
C PRO A 13 -7.82 -10.68 -3.45
N GLY A 14 -6.96 -11.59 -3.01
CA GLY A 14 -5.57 -11.64 -3.45
C GLY A 14 -4.65 -10.56 -2.87
N ARG A 15 -5.06 -9.86 -1.80
CA ARG A 15 -4.20 -8.89 -1.13
C ARG A 15 -2.90 -9.54 -0.62
N VAL A 16 -1.77 -8.98 -1.02
CA VAL A 16 -0.43 -9.43 -0.64
C VAL A 16 0.14 -8.59 0.50
N ALA A 17 0.01 -7.28 0.42
CA ALA A 17 0.54 -6.35 1.43
C ALA A 17 -0.34 -5.11 1.56
N GLU A 18 -0.31 -4.50 2.73
CA GLU A 18 -1.01 -3.26 3.06
C GLU A 18 -0.07 -2.32 3.80
N ASN A 19 -0.10 -1.06 3.44
CA ASN A 19 0.71 -0.01 4.07
C ASN A 19 -0.10 0.71 5.17
N ARG A 20 -0.12 0.15 6.35
CA ARG A 20 -0.83 0.74 7.50
C ARG A 20 -0.23 2.05 7.96
N LYS A 21 1.09 2.21 7.82
CA LYS A 21 1.81 3.43 8.19
C LYS A 21 1.38 4.62 7.33
N ALA A 22 1.07 4.40 6.04
CA ALA A 22 0.56 5.44 5.17
C ALA A 22 -0.77 6.01 5.67
N PHE A 23 -1.69 5.17 6.11
CA PHE A 23 -2.97 5.60 6.68
C PHE A 23 -2.82 6.35 8.01
N HIS A 24 -1.78 6.06 8.77
CA HIS A 24 -1.46 6.78 10.00
C HIS A 24 -0.88 8.17 9.72
N ASN A 25 0.00 8.27 8.73
CA ASN A 25 0.77 9.48 8.44
C ASN A 25 0.10 10.44 7.46
N TYR A 26 -0.84 9.95 6.65
CA TYR A 26 -1.46 10.69 5.56
C TYR A 26 -2.98 10.56 5.53
N PHE A 27 -3.63 11.64 5.05
CA PHE A 27 -5.00 11.56 4.56
C PHE A 27 -4.95 11.13 3.10
N ILE A 28 -5.55 10.01 2.78
CA ILE A 28 -5.65 9.49 1.42
C ILE A 28 -6.89 10.10 0.76
N GLU A 29 -6.69 11.02 -0.17
CA GLU A 29 -7.79 11.72 -0.85
C GLU A 29 -8.34 10.93 -2.02
N GLU A 30 -7.47 10.24 -2.75
CA GLU A 30 -7.81 9.54 -3.98
C GLU A 30 -6.92 8.33 -4.14
N THR A 31 -7.45 7.27 -4.74
CA THR A 31 -6.69 6.06 -5.07
C THR A 31 -6.85 5.69 -6.54
N ILE A 32 -5.77 5.23 -7.15
CA ILE A 32 -5.70 4.79 -8.55
C ILE A 32 -5.02 3.43 -8.59
N GLU A 33 -5.58 2.51 -9.36
CA GLU A 33 -4.94 1.22 -9.62
C GLU A 33 -3.83 1.36 -10.65
N ALA A 34 -2.67 0.78 -10.36
CA ALA A 34 -1.53 0.74 -11.24
C ALA A 34 -1.04 -0.70 -11.45
N GLY A 35 -0.57 -1.01 -12.64
CA GLY A 35 0.21 -2.24 -12.87
C GLY A 35 1.63 -2.09 -12.34
N LEU A 36 2.31 -3.21 -12.20
CA LEU A 36 3.72 -3.28 -11.79
C LEU A 36 4.52 -4.04 -12.83
N GLU A 37 5.64 -3.44 -13.25
CA GLU A 37 6.63 -4.13 -14.07
C GLU A 37 7.60 -4.90 -13.17
N LEU A 38 7.51 -6.22 -13.19
CA LEU A 38 8.21 -7.11 -12.26
C LEU A 38 8.97 -8.22 -13.00
N PHE A 39 10.05 -8.68 -12.38
CA PHE A 39 10.70 -9.94 -12.76
C PHE A 39 9.89 -11.15 -12.24
N GLY A 40 10.08 -12.32 -12.87
CA GLY A 40 9.38 -13.53 -12.45
C GLY A 40 9.63 -13.92 -10.99
N THR A 41 10.84 -13.73 -10.48
CA THR A 41 11.19 -13.98 -9.07
C THR A 41 10.48 -13.05 -8.10
N GLU A 42 10.26 -11.80 -8.50
CA GLU A 42 9.48 -10.83 -7.72
C GLU A 42 8.01 -11.22 -7.62
N VAL A 43 7.41 -11.68 -8.72
CA VAL A 43 6.02 -12.18 -8.74
C VAL A 43 5.86 -13.40 -7.83
N ARG A 44 6.79 -14.34 -7.89
CA ARG A 44 6.78 -15.54 -7.05
C ARG A 44 6.95 -15.21 -5.58
N SER A 45 7.85 -14.29 -5.25
CA SER A 45 8.00 -13.76 -3.88
C SER A 45 6.71 -13.10 -3.39
N ALA A 46 6.04 -12.33 -4.22
CA ALA A 46 4.77 -11.72 -3.89
C ALA A 46 3.66 -12.75 -3.61
N ARG A 47 3.61 -13.84 -4.34
CA ARG A 47 2.67 -14.96 -4.08
C ARG A 47 2.89 -15.59 -2.72
N ASP A 48 4.13 -15.64 -2.25
CA ASP A 48 4.51 -16.13 -0.92
C ASP A 48 4.33 -15.07 0.18
N GLY A 49 3.78 -13.91 -0.15
CA GLY A 49 3.57 -12.81 0.81
C GLY A 49 4.83 -11.99 1.14
N GLY A 50 5.88 -12.10 0.34
CA GLY A 50 7.18 -11.47 0.56
C GLY A 50 7.28 -10.00 0.18
N VAL A 51 6.20 -9.21 0.29
CA VAL A 51 6.18 -7.78 -0.05
C VAL A 51 6.06 -6.93 1.21
N ASN A 52 6.93 -5.97 1.36
CA ASN A 52 6.89 -4.98 2.43
C ASN A 52 6.76 -3.57 1.82
N LEU A 53 5.67 -2.89 2.16
CA LEU A 53 5.35 -1.54 1.70
C LEU A 53 5.73 -0.44 2.71
N THR A 54 6.21 -0.81 3.88
CA THR A 54 6.59 0.17 4.91
C THR A 54 7.65 1.12 4.38
N ASP A 55 7.42 2.42 4.56
CA ASP A 55 8.29 3.49 4.06
C ASP A 55 8.42 3.57 2.52
N SER A 56 7.57 2.88 1.77
CA SER A 56 7.51 3.01 0.33
C SER A 56 6.78 4.30 -0.10
N TYR A 57 7.16 4.82 -1.24
CA TYR A 57 6.53 5.97 -1.86
C TYR A 57 6.60 5.87 -3.38
N VAL A 58 5.84 6.70 -4.06
CA VAL A 58 5.86 6.79 -5.52
C VAL A 58 6.51 8.09 -5.94
N ARG A 59 7.47 8.00 -6.85
CA ARG A 59 8.12 9.14 -7.47
C ARG A 59 7.80 9.18 -8.96
N ILE A 60 7.46 10.35 -9.46
CA ILE A 60 7.31 10.58 -10.89
C ILE A 60 8.58 11.26 -11.39
N ASP A 61 9.25 10.61 -12.33
CA ASP A 61 10.47 11.07 -12.93
C ASP A 61 10.40 10.87 -14.44
N ARG A 62 10.64 11.94 -15.20
CA ARG A 62 10.63 11.94 -16.67
C ARG A 62 9.38 11.32 -17.30
N GLY A 63 8.22 11.60 -16.72
CA GLY A 63 6.94 11.09 -17.20
C GLY A 63 6.68 9.62 -16.89
N GLU A 64 7.44 9.01 -16.00
CA GLU A 64 7.27 7.65 -15.52
C GLU A 64 7.05 7.64 -14.02
N ALA A 65 6.21 6.72 -13.54
CA ALA A 65 5.96 6.52 -12.12
C ALA A 65 6.77 5.35 -11.59
N TRP A 66 7.46 5.55 -10.48
CA TRP A 66 8.35 4.56 -9.84
C TRP A 66 7.94 4.32 -8.40
N LEU A 67 7.83 3.06 -8.03
CA LEU A 67 7.67 2.64 -6.65
C LEU A 67 9.05 2.48 -6.01
N ILE A 68 9.33 3.30 -5.02
CA ILE A 68 10.62 3.37 -4.31
C ILE A 68 10.42 2.91 -2.86
N GLY A 69 11.43 2.22 -2.32
CA GLY A 69 11.42 1.79 -0.92
C GLY A 69 10.50 0.60 -0.63
N CYS A 70 9.97 -0.04 -1.64
CA CYS A 70 9.21 -1.27 -1.51
C CYS A 70 10.17 -2.47 -1.60
N ARG A 71 10.12 -3.35 -0.63
CA ARG A 71 10.95 -4.54 -0.58
C ARG A 71 10.18 -5.78 -1.01
N PHE A 72 10.70 -6.47 -2.01
CA PHE A 72 10.27 -7.81 -2.40
C PHE A 72 11.34 -8.82 -1.94
N SER A 73 11.00 -9.66 -1.00
CA SER A 73 11.93 -10.65 -0.45
C SER A 73 12.53 -11.53 -1.54
N PRO A 74 13.78 -12.00 -1.39
CA PRO A 74 14.35 -12.98 -2.32
C PRO A 74 13.46 -14.23 -2.42
N TYR A 75 13.43 -14.82 -3.60
CA TYR A 75 12.78 -16.11 -3.83
C TYR A 75 13.82 -17.22 -3.68
N PRO A 76 13.83 -18.00 -2.59
CA PRO A 76 14.91 -18.95 -2.29
C PRO A 76 15.21 -19.95 -3.41
N PRO A 77 14.21 -20.52 -4.12
CA PRO A 77 14.49 -21.47 -5.21
C PRO A 77 15.25 -20.89 -6.39
N ALA A 78 15.29 -19.57 -6.58
CA ALA A 78 16.01 -18.92 -7.65
C ALA A 78 17.53 -18.83 -7.40
N GLY A 79 17.98 -19.02 -6.17
CA GLY A 79 19.39 -19.00 -5.80
C GLY A 79 20.10 -17.71 -6.22
N GLN A 80 21.15 -17.82 -7.05
CA GLN A 80 21.93 -16.68 -7.52
C GLN A 80 21.23 -15.83 -8.57
N ASN A 81 20.15 -16.33 -9.18
CA ASN A 81 19.35 -15.63 -10.19
C ASN A 81 18.23 -14.78 -9.56
N ASN A 82 18.38 -14.40 -8.32
CA ASN A 82 17.41 -13.58 -7.62
C ASN A 82 17.48 -12.10 -8.05
N HIS A 83 16.35 -11.42 -7.83
CA HIS A 83 16.25 -9.97 -8.00
C HIS A 83 16.88 -9.23 -6.80
N ASP A 84 17.22 -7.96 -6.99
CA ASP A 84 17.52 -7.05 -5.87
C ASP A 84 16.24 -6.77 -5.10
N PRO A 85 16.17 -7.08 -3.80
CA PRO A 85 14.96 -6.86 -2.99
C PRO A 85 14.45 -5.42 -2.99
N ASP A 86 15.34 -4.46 -3.05
CA ASP A 86 15.04 -3.03 -2.95
C ASP A 86 15.03 -2.32 -4.30
N ARG A 87 15.01 -3.05 -5.40
CA ARG A 87 14.96 -2.48 -6.76
C ARG A 87 13.75 -1.56 -6.93
N PRO A 88 13.90 -0.34 -7.48
CA PRO A 88 12.77 0.48 -7.88
C PRO A 88 11.91 -0.26 -8.91
N LYS A 89 10.59 -0.24 -8.75
CA LYS A 89 9.64 -0.89 -9.65
C LYS A 89 8.88 0.15 -10.43
N LYS A 90 8.79 -0.04 -11.73
CA LYS A 90 8.00 0.84 -12.59
C LYS A 90 6.50 0.56 -12.39
N LEU A 91 5.74 1.62 -12.16
CA LEU A 91 4.29 1.56 -12.12
C LEU A 91 3.73 1.84 -13.50
N LEU A 92 2.79 1.01 -13.93
CA LEU A 92 2.14 1.12 -15.23
C LEU A 92 0.84 1.90 -15.07
N LEU A 93 0.89 3.17 -15.43
CA LEU A 93 -0.22 4.11 -15.41
C LEU A 93 -0.41 4.74 -16.77
N HIS A 94 -1.63 5.18 -17.08
CA HIS A 94 -1.87 5.97 -18.28
C HIS A 94 -1.20 7.33 -18.17
N ARG A 95 -0.74 7.87 -19.30
CA ARG A 95 -0.05 9.16 -19.35
C ARG A 95 -0.83 10.29 -18.67
N ARG A 96 -2.13 10.33 -18.90
CA ARG A 96 -3.01 11.33 -18.28
C ARG A 96 -3.04 11.23 -16.76
N GLN A 97 -3.01 10.00 -16.22
CA GLN A 97 -2.96 9.76 -14.78
C GLN A 97 -1.62 10.23 -14.20
N ILE A 98 -0.52 9.94 -14.88
CA ILE A 98 0.83 10.37 -14.46
C ILE A 98 0.92 11.89 -14.45
N ASP A 99 0.48 12.56 -15.51
CA ASP A 99 0.53 14.03 -15.61
C ASP A 99 -0.32 14.70 -14.53
N ARG A 100 -1.52 14.17 -14.27
CA ARG A 100 -2.40 14.65 -13.21
C ARG A 100 -1.77 14.49 -11.83
N LEU A 101 -1.22 13.32 -11.53
CA LEU A 101 -0.57 13.06 -10.24
C LEU A 101 0.69 13.91 -10.08
N ALA A 102 1.48 14.08 -11.13
CA ALA A 102 2.64 14.97 -11.12
C ALA A 102 2.26 16.41 -10.78
N GLY A 103 1.17 16.92 -11.36
CA GLY A 103 0.65 18.24 -11.05
C GLY A 103 0.22 18.40 -9.59
N ARG A 104 -0.47 17.39 -9.05
CA ARG A 104 -0.94 17.40 -7.65
C ARG A 104 0.20 17.32 -6.64
N THR A 105 1.25 16.56 -6.93
CA THR A 105 2.40 16.40 -6.02
C THR A 105 3.30 17.63 -5.95
N LYS A 106 3.17 18.57 -6.89
CA LYS A 106 3.85 19.87 -6.81
C LYS A 106 3.24 20.78 -5.73
N LEU A 107 2.02 20.50 -5.29
CA LEU A 107 1.38 21.24 -4.21
C LEU A 107 1.98 20.85 -2.87
N GLU A 108 2.14 21.82 -1.97
CA GLU A 108 2.71 21.59 -0.65
C GLU A 108 1.90 20.58 0.16
N GLY A 109 2.60 19.66 0.82
CA GLY A 109 2.02 18.64 1.68
C GLY A 109 1.44 17.43 0.98
N TYR A 110 1.48 17.35 -0.35
CA TYR A 110 1.03 16.19 -1.11
C TYR A 110 2.16 15.22 -1.44
N ALA A 111 1.87 13.94 -1.35
CA ALA A 111 2.76 12.85 -1.69
C ALA A 111 1.99 11.70 -2.37
N LEU A 112 2.69 10.85 -3.07
CA LEU A 112 2.14 9.61 -3.61
C LEU A 112 2.66 8.43 -2.81
N VAL A 113 1.75 7.60 -2.34
CA VAL A 113 2.05 6.40 -1.57
C VAL A 113 1.33 5.20 -2.16
N VAL A 114 1.88 4.01 -1.94
CA VAL A 114 1.16 2.76 -2.25
C VAL A 114 0.47 2.30 -0.98
N THR A 115 -0.83 2.14 -1.03
CA THR A 115 -1.66 1.73 0.12
C THR A 115 -1.74 0.22 0.26
N LYS A 116 -1.81 -0.49 -0.86
CA LYS A 116 -1.83 -1.96 -0.89
C LYS A 116 -1.33 -2.50 -2.22
N VAL A 117 -0.91 -3.74 -2.18
CA VAL A 117 -0.55 -4.55 -3.35
C VAL A 117 -1.39 -5.82 -3.32
N TYR A 118 -1.96 -6.20 -4.45
CA TYR A 118 -2.87 -7.34 -4.57
C TYR A 118 -2.80 -7.99 -5.95
N PHE A 119 -3.22 -9.24 -6.04
CA PHE A 119 -3.44 -9.91 -7.32
C PHE A 119 -4.86 -9.65 -7.81
N ASP A 120 -5.00 -9.29 -9.09
CA ASP A 120 -6.29 -9.14 -9.74
C ASP A 120 -6.88 -10.51 -10.13
N LYS A 121 -8.05 -10.50 -10.77
CA LYS A 121 -8.74 -11.72 -11.23
C LYS A 121 -7.93 -12.52 -12.25
N ASN A 122 -7.04 -11.87 -12.99
CA ASN A 122 -6.18 -12.48 -14.01
C ASN A 122 -4.83 -12.94 -13.44
N GLY A 123 -4.60 -12.83 -12.14
CA GLY A 123 -3.35 -13.18 -11.49
C GLY A 123 -2.23 -12.17 -11.70
N ARG A 124 -2.53 -10.95 -12.15
CA ARG A 124 -1.57 -9.85 -12.30
C ARG A 124 -1.44 -9.09 -10.99
N LEU A 125 -0.22 -8.78 -10.60
CA LEU A 125 0.03 -7.96 -9.43
C LEU A 125 -0.26 -6.50 -9.73
N LYS A 126 -1.11 -5.90 -8.92
CA LYS A 126 -1.54 -4.52 -8.98
C LYS A 126 -1.18 -3.78 -7.70
N ALA A 127 -0.93 -2.50 -7.83
CA ALA A 127 -0.72 -1.61 -6.69
C ALA A 127 -1.81 -0.52 -6.67
N GLU A 128 -2.29 -0.21 -5.49
CA GLU A 128 -3.17 0.94 -5.30
C GLU A 128 -2.32 2.15 -4.91
N VAL A 129 -2.25 3.12 -5.80
CA VAL A 129 -1.53 4.37 -5.58
C VAL A 129 -2.47 5.39 -4.97
N GLY A 130 -2.12 5.93 -3.82
CA GLY A 130 -2.89 6.96 -3.12
C GLY A 130 -2.27 8.34 -3.27
N LEU A 131 -3.09 9.32 -3.64
CA LEU A 131 -2.75 10.73 -3.49
C LEU A 131 -3.00 11.12 -2.03
N ALA A 132 -1.93 11.46 -1.34
CA ALA A 132 -1.91 11.61 0.10
C ALA A 132 -1.52 13.01 0.53
N LYS A 133 -2.18 13.52 1.55
CA LYS A 133 -1.81 14.77 2.23
C LYS A 133 -1.24 14.45 3.60
N GLY A 134 -0.06 14.98 3.92
CA GLY A 134 0.60 14.76 5.20
C GLY A 134 -0.26 15.24 6.38
N LYS A 135 -0.40 14.41 7.39
CA LYS A 135 -1.06 14.76 8.65
C LYS A 135 -0.13 15.60 9.52
N LYS A 136 -0.68 16.63 10.15
CA LYS A 136 0.01 17.35 11.23
C LYS A 136 0.04 16.49 12.50
N GLN A 137 0.93 16.81 13.43
CA GLN A 137 1.09 16.03 14.66
C GLN A 137 -0.22 15.91 15.49
N HIS A 138 -1.02 16.96 15.54
CA HIS A 138 -2.31 16.92 16.24
C HIS A 138 -3.34 16.01 15.53
N ASP A 139 -3.32 15.92 14.20
CA ASP A 139 -4.18 15.03 13.43
C ASP A 139 -3.82 13.56 13.67
N LYS A 140 -2.53 13.26 13.79
CA LYS A 140 -2.05 11.91 14.14
C LYS A 140 -2.53 11.49 15.52
N ARG A 141 -2.44 12.39 16.52
CA ARG A 141 -2.92 12.15 17.87
C ARG A 141 -4.42 11.93 17.91
N ALA A 142 -5.20 12.73 17.16
CA ALA A 142 -6.65 12.55 17.05
C ALA A 142 -6.98 11.18 16.44
N THR A 143 -6.30 10.77 15.40
CA THR A 143 -6.48 9.45 14.78
C THR A 143 -6.19 8.30 15.75
N GLU A 144 -5.17 8.42 16.57
CA GLU A 144 -4.82 7.42 17.59
C GLU A 144 -5.90 7.34 18.68
N ARG A 145 -6.36 8.49 19.19
CA ARG A 145 -7.46 8.56 20.18
C ARG A 145 -8.72 7.90 19.66
N ASP A 146 -9.10 8.17 18.40
CA ASP A 146 -10.27 7.56 17.78
C ASP A 146 -10.14 6.03 17.68
N LYS A 147 -8.95 5.55 17.32
CA LYS A 147 -8.69 4.11 17.28
C LYS A 147 -8.80 3.47 18.66
N ASP A 148 -8.26 4.11 19.67
CA ASP A 148 -8.27 3.61 21.04
C ASP A 148 -9.70 3.63 21.61
N ALA A 149 -10.44 4.70 21.39
CA ALA A 149 -11.85 4.78 21.76
C ALA A 149 -12.70 3.68 21.12
N LYS A 150 -12.50 3.42 19.82
CA LYS A 150 -13.16 2.32 19.12
C LYS A 150 -12.79 0.95 19.69
N ARG A 151 -11.53 0.75 20.07
CA ARG A 151 -11.07 -0.49 20.70
C ARG A 151 -11.72 -0.69 22.07
N GLU A 152 -11.81 0.37 22.87
CA GLU A 152 -12.45 0.31 24.19
C GLU A 152 -13.95 0.01 24.10
N ILE A 153 -14.65 0.66 23.18
CA ILE A 153 -16.06 0.38 22.91
C ILE A 153 -16.26 -1.07 22.49
N ALA A 154 -15.43 -1.57 21.60
CA ALA A 154 -15.49 -2.96 21.15
C ALA A 154 -15.24 -3.95 22.29
N ARG A 155 -14.30 -3.64 23.20
CA ARG A 155 -14.04 -4.45 24.40
C ARG A 155 -15.22 -4.43 25.37
N ALA A 156 -15.81 -3.25 25.61
CA ALA A 156 -16.97 -3.10 26.49
C ALA A 156 -18.19 -3.87 25.96
N MET A 157 -18.44 -3.80 24.65
CA MET A 157 -19.52 -4.57 24.00
C MET A 157 -19.31 -6.08 24.12
N ARG A 158 -18.06 -6.56 24.04
CA ARG A 158 -17.73 -7.98 24.23
C ARG A 158 -17.96 -8.48 25.65
N ARG A 159 -17.79 -7.59 26.66
CA ARG A 159 -18.02 -7.95 28.08
C ARG A 159 -19.49 -8.00 28.46
N ARG A 160 -20.37 -7.34 27.68
CA ARG A 160 -21.81 -7.31 27.91
C ARG A 160 -22.58 -8.39 27.11
N ALA A 161 -21.91 -9.05 26.24
CA ALA A 161 -22.51 -10.13 25.45
C ALA A 161 -22.43 -11.49 26.18
#